data_277fa80a4f4a36de86d2edbb252b5b2a
#
_entry.id   277fa80a4f4a36de86d2edbb252b5b2a
#
_cell.length_a   1.000
_cell.length_b   1.000
_cell.length_c   1.000
_cell.angle_alpha   90.00
_cell.angle_beta   90.00
_cell.angle_gamma   90.00
#
_symmetry.space_group_name_H-M   'P 1'
#
loop_
_entity.id
_entity.type
_entity.pdbx_description
1 polymer ?
#
loop_
_entity_poly.entity_id
_entity_poly.type
_entity_poly.pdbx_seq_one_letter_code
_entity_poly.pdbx_strand_id
1 'polypeptide(L)'
;MISFILCLALLIIGYFTYGKVVDNTFGPDDRETPAVSINDGVDYVVMPQWKLFLVQLLNIAGLGPIFGAMQGALWGPIVFLWITFGTIFAGGVHDYFSGMISERNSGSSVAEFTGKYLGGVMQNIMRVFSVVLLIMVGTVFAVGPAGLIVTLCKNGGLSGVLTTTLFWLILILVYYFIATFISIDKIIGKIYPVFGLCLIIMAVGVIIGIYTNPEFTIPEIWSHMYSMHPAGTPIWSFMFITVACGAISGFHSTQSPLMARCMKSEKQGHFVFYGAMVAEGIIALIWAAAGCALYEVTGGLNTGLAEILSGGQSAAIYLSLIHISEPTRLRRIS
;
A
#
# COMPACT_ATOMS: atom_id res chain seq x y z
N MET A 1 19.56 8.34 -8.76
CA MET A 1 18.47 8.42 -9.76
C MET A 1 18.40 7.22 -10.69
N ILE A 2 19.54 6.72 -11.18
CA ILE A 2 19.60 5.53 -12.05
C ILE A 2 19.02 4.29 -11.34
N SER A 3 19.37 4.08 -10.07
CA SER A 3 18.85 2.98 -9.25
C SER A 3 17.32 2.97 -9.18
N PHE A 4 16.70 4.13 -9.00
CA PHE A 4 15.24 4.28 -8.98
C PHE A 4 14.61 3.86 -10.31
N ILE A 5 15.17 4.37 -11.43
CA ILE A 5 14.67 4.05 -12.78
C ILE A 5 14.84 2.56 -13.08
N LEU A 6 15.97 1.96 -12.69
CA LEU A 6 16.20 0.53 -12.86
C LEU A 6 15.20 -0.31 -12.06
N CYS A 7 14.94 0.05 -10.79
CA CYS A 7 13.96 -0.62 -9.97
C CYS A 7 12.53 -0.50 -10.53
N LEU A 8 12.17 0.68 -11.03
CA LEU A 8 10.89 0.90 -11.72
C LEU A 8 10.76 0.04 -12.97
N ALA A 9 11.81 0.01 -13.80
CA ALA A 9 11.85 -0.85 -14.99
C ALA A 9 11.76 -2.34 -14.63
N LEU A 10 12.44 -2.78 -13.57
CA LEU A 10 12.37 -4.16 -13.09
C LEU A 10 10.98 -4.55 -12.60
N LEU A 11 10.24 -3.66 -11.93
CA LEU A 11 8.84 -3.90 -11.54
C LEU A 11 7.97 -4.13 -12.76
N ILE A 12 8.10 -3.28 -13.78
CA ILE A 12 7.34 -3.42 -15.04
C ILE A 12 7.72 -4.70 -15.78
N ILE A 13 9.02 -4.99 -15.91
CA ILE A 13 9.52 -6.24 -16.52
C ILE A 13 9.03 -7.45 -15.73
N GLY A 14 9.07 -7.39 -14.40
CA GLY A 14 8.58 -8.44 -13.51
C GLY A 14 7.11 -8.79 -13.75
N TYR A 15 6.27 -7.78 -13.99
CA TYR A 15 4.87 -8.01 -14.37
C TYR A 15 4.74 -8.83 -15.66
N PHE A 16 5.47 -8.47 -16.70
CA PHE A 16 5.37 -9.13 -18.00
C PHE A 16 6.13 -10.47 -18.10
N THR A 17 7.07 -10.74 -17.21
CA THR A 17 7.89 -11.96 -17.20
C THR A 17 7.48 -12.91 -16.09
N TYR A 18 7.89 -12.62 -14.85
CA TYR A 18 7.64 -13.50 -13.71
C TYR A 18 6.14 -13.58 -13.36
N GLY A 19 5.39 -12.49 -13.49
CA GLY A 19 3.94 -12.50 -13.33
C GLY A 19 3.24 -13.45 -14.30
N LYS A 20 3.69 -13.54 -15.54
CA LYS A 20 3.20 -14.55 -16.49
C LYS A 20 3.60 -15.97 -16.14
N VAL A 21 4.78 -16.17 -15.57
CA VAL A 21 5.18 -17.49 -15.07
C VAL A 21 4.24 -17.94 -13.95
N VAL A 22 3.91 -17.04 -13.03
CA VAL A 22 2.95 -17.29 -11.93
C VAL A 22 1.57 -17.63 -12.49
N ASP A 23 1.07 -16.82 -13.41
CA ASP A 23 -0.23 -17.02 -14.08
C ASP A 23 -0.29 -18.36 -14.83
N ASN A 24 0.72 -18.67 -15.64
CA ASN A 24 0.80 -19.93 -16.36
C ASN A 24 0.94 -21.14 -15.43
N THR A 25 1.59 -20.98 -14.27
CA THR A 25 1.73 -22.05 -13.28
C THR A 25 0.40 -22.38 -12.62
N PHE A 26 -0.43 -21.38 -12.38
CA PHE A 26 -1.79 -21.57 -11.87
C PHE A 26 -2.73 -22.14 -12.95
N GLY A 27 -2.57 -21.71 -14.19
CA GLY A 27 -3.35 -22.15 -15.35
C GLY A 27 -4.80 -21.71 -15.27
N PRO A 28 -5.10 -20.39 -15.42
CA PRO A 28 -6.47 -19.91 -15.46
C PRO A 28 -7.20 -20.45 -16.71
N ASP A 29 -8.42 -20.90 -16.53
CA ASP A 29 -9.25 -21.48 -17.59
C ASP A 29 -10.56 -20.70 -17.83
N ASP A 30 -11.47 -21.27 -18.62
CA ASP A 30 -12.73 -20.65 -18.99
C ASP A 30 -13.92 -21.14 -18.13
N ARG A 31 -13.65 -21.65 -16.91
CA ARG A 31 -14.71 -22.03 -15.96
C ARG A 31 -15.56 -20.84 -15.55
N GLU A 32 -16.81 -21.11 -15.18
CA GLU A 32 -17.66 -20.09 -14.60
C GLU A 32 -17.15 -19.67 -13.22
N THR A 33 -16.95 -18.36 -13.05
CA THR A 33 -16.54 -17.77 -11.78
C THR A 33 -17.71 -17.70 -10.79
N PRO A 34 -17.46 -17.63 -9.49
CA PRO A 34 -18.52 -17.45 -8.49
C PRO A 34 -19.38 -16.21 -8.73
N ALA A 35 -18.81 -15.14 -9.28
CA ALA A 35 -19.54 -13.93 -9.65
C ALA A 35 -20.63 -14.18 -10.71
N VAL A 36 -20.41 -15.14 -11.62
CA VAL A 36 -21.36 -15.50 -12.67
C VAL A 36 -22.35 -16.55 -12.21
N SER A 37 -21.87 -17.60 -11.52
CA SER A 37 -22.68 -18.74 -11.12
C SER A 37 -23.61 -18.46 -9.93
N ILE A 38 -23.18 -17.65 -8.96
CA ILE A 38 -23.96 -17.30 -7.76
C ILE A 38 -24.77 -16.04 -7.99
N ASN A 39 -24.12 -14.95 -8.40
CA ASN A 39 -24.69 -13.65 -8.79
C ASN A 39 -25.86 -13.19 -7.89
N ASP A 40 -25.63 -13.08 -6.58
CA ASP A 40 -26.65 -12.69 -5.59
C ASP A 40 -26.96 -11.19 -5.58
N GLY A 41 -26.19 -10.37 -6.31
CA GLY A 41 -26.36 -8.92 -6.40
C GLY A 41 -25.86 -8.14 -5.17
N VAL A 42 -25.24 -8.81 -4.21
CA VAL A 42 -24.71 -8.19 -2.97
C VAL A 42 -23.22 -8.45 -2.83
N ASP A 43 -22.82 -9.70 -2.62
CA ASP A 43 -21.43 -10.12 -2.44
C ASP A 43 -20.82 -10.64 -3.75
N TYR A 44 -21.63 -11.25 -4.60
CA TYR A 44 -21.24 -11.83 -5.88
C TYR A 44 -21.82 -11.00 -7.02
N VAL A 45 -21.04 -10.00 -7.47
CA VAL A 45 -21.46 -9.06 -8.51
C VAL A 45 -20.39 -8.98 -9.57
N VAL A 46 -20.74 -9.23 -10.83
CA VAL A 46 -19.79 -9.10 -11.95
C VAL A 46 -19.36 -7.65 -12.14
N MET A 47 -18.08 -7.39 -11.96
CA MET A 47 -17.49 -6.07 -12.17
C MET A 47 -16.58 -6.01 -13.41
N PRO A 48 -16.48 -4.85 -14.09
CA PRO A 48 -15.49 -4.63 -15.15
C PRO A 48 -14.06 -4.77 -14.59
N GLN A 49 -13.16 -5.35 -15.38
CA GLN A 49 -11.79 -5.64 -14.98
C GLN A 49 -11.01 -4.42 -14.44
N TRP A 50 -11.14 -3.27 -15.10
CA TRP A 50 -10.48 -2.03 -14.66
C TRP A 50 -10.97 -1.55 -13.30
N LYS A 51 -12.27 -1.76 -13.00
CA LYS A 51 -12.86 -1.39 -11.72
C LYS A 51 -12.38 -2.34 -10.61
N LEU A 52 -12.31 -3.64 -10.89
CA LEU A 52 -11.72 -4.63 -9.98
C LEU A 52 -10.28 -4.30 -9.64
N PHE A 53 -9.46 -4.02 -10.66
CA PHE A 53 -8.07 -3.60 -10.48
C PHE A 53 -7.97 -2.36 -9.59
N LEU A 54 -8.78 -1.34 -9.85
CA LEU A 54 -8.75 -0.10 -9.10
C LEU A 54 -9.17 -0.29 -7.63
N VAL A 55 -10.21 -1.10 -7.40
CA VAL A 55 -10.67 -1.42 -6.04
C VAL A 55 -9.60 -2.24 -5.31
N GLN A 56 -9.01 -3.26 -5.96
CA GLN A 56 -7.92 -4.04 -5.40
C GLN A 56 -6.74 -3.12 -5.04
N LEU A 57 -6.25 -2.33 -6.00
CA LEU A 57 -5.13 -1.41 -5.80
C LEU A 57 -5.36 -0.45 -4.64
N LEU A 58 -6.50 0.23 -4.59
CA LEU A 58 -6.77 1.24 -3.55
C LEU A 58 -6.94 0.65 -2.15
N ASN A 59 -7.38 -0.61 -2.06
CA ASN A 59 -7.49 -1.28 -0.77
C ASN A 59 -6.13 -1.80 -0.28
N ILE A 60 -5.29 -2.34 -1.17
CA ILE A 60 -3.95 -2.80 -0.79
C ILE A 60 -2.97 -1.63 -0.63
N ALA A 61 -3.01 -0.65 -1.53
CA ALA A 61 -2.17 0.56 -1.50
C ALA A 61 -2.71 1.59 -0.49
N GLY A 62 -2.92 1.17 0.76
CA GLY A 62 -3.34 2.03 1.84
C GLY A 62 -2.20 2.89 2.42
N LEU A 63 -2.18 3.04 3.75
CA LEU A 63 -1.16 3.84 4.44
C LEU A 63 0.25 3.21 4.38
N GLY A 64 0.33 1.87 4.28
CA GLY A 64 1.57 1.12 4.36
C GLY A 64 2.59 1.41 3.27
N PRO A 65 2.26 1.35 1.97
CA PRO A 65 3.19 1.64 0.90
C PRO A 65 3.67 3.10 0.88
N ILE A 66 2.93 4.01 1.50
CA ILE A 66 3.34 5.40 1.65
C ILE A 66 4.23 5.55 2.90
N PHE A 67 3.69 5.28 4.07
CA PHE A 67 4.40 5.54 5.34
C PHE A 67 5.53 4.55 5.60
N GLY A 68 5.30 3.25 5.34
CA GLY A 68 6.33 2.24 5.49
C GLY A 68 7.51 2.45 4.54
N ALA A 69 7.23 2.81 3.29
CA ALA A 69 8.26 3.11 2.31
C ALA A 69 9.09 4.36 2.70
N MET A 70 8.43 5.41 3.21
CA MET A 70 9.11 6.59 3.72
C MET A 70 9.96 6.32 4.96
N GLN A 71 9.45 5.51 5.92
CA GLN A 71 10.24 5.05 7.05
C GLN A 71 11.44 4.21 6.60
N GLY A 72 11.28 3.43 5.52
CA GLY A 72 12.36 2.67 4.91
C GLY A 72 13.53 3.54 4.42
N ALA A 73 13.29 4.80 4.09
CA ALA A 73 14.33 5.74 3.70
C ALA A 73 15.39 5.98 4.80
N LEU A 74 15.09 5.69 6.07
CA LEU A 74 16.07 5.72 7.16
C LEU A 74 17.23 4.74 6.95
N TRP A 75 17.00 3.64 6.23
CA TRP A 75 18.06 2.68 5.84
C TRP A 75 18.77 3.07 4.54
N GLY A 76 18.33 4.16 3.89
CA GLY A 76 18.88 4.62 2.63
C GLY A 76 18.28 3.88 1.41
N PRO A 77 18.88 4.08 0.21
CA PRO A 77 18.32 3.60 -1.05
C PRO A 77 18.30 2.06 -1.21
N ILE A 78 18.89 1.32 -0.29
CA ILE A 78 18.81 -0.16 -0.27
C ILE A 78 17.36 -0.65 -0.17
N VAL A 79 16.46 0.17 0.38
CA VAL A 79 15.02 -0.12 0.46
C VAL A 79 14.39 -0.36 -0.92
N PHE A 80 14.92 0.25 -1.98
CA PHE A 80 14.42 0.06 -3.35
C PHE A 80 14.52 -1.41 -3.79
N LEU A 81 15.59 -2.11 -3.39
CA LEU A 81 15.76 -3.53 -3.70
C LEU A 81 14.67 -4.37 -3.04
N TRP A 82 14.40 -4.11 -1.76
CA TRP A 82 13.36 -4.85 -1.06
C TRP A 82 11.97 -4.58 -1.63
N ILE A 83 11.61 -3.33 -1.91
CA ILE A 83 10.34 -3.01 -2.56
C ILE A 83 10.25 -3.73 -3.91
N THR A 84 11.27 -3.64 -4.74
CA THR A 84 11.26 -4.22 -6.09
C THR A 84 11.16 -5.74 -6.07
N PHE A 85 12.08 -6.41 -5.40
CA PHE A 85 12.12 -7.88 -5.38
C PHE A 85 11.04 -8.48 -4.49
N GLY A 86 10.71 -7.83 -3.38
CA GLY A 86 9.60 -8.23 -2.52
C GLY A 86 8.27 -8.18 -3.27
N THR A 87 8.01 -7.12 -4.03
CA THR A 87 6.81 -6.99 -4.85
C THR A 87 6.74 -8.09 -5.93
N ILE A 88 7.82 -8.31 -6.68
CA ILE A 88 7.82 -9.28 -7.78
C ILE A 88 7.67 -10.72 -7.26
N PHE A 89 8.51 -11.12 -6.31
CA PHE A 89 8.64 -12.53 -5.92
C PHE A 89 7.78 -12.96 -4.74
N ALA A 90 7.35 -12.02 -3.90
CA ALA A 90 6.53 -12.32 -2.75
C ALA A 90 5.14 -11.67 -2.83
N GLY A 91 5.05 -10.35 -2.92
CA GLY A 91 3.78 -9.62 -2.89
C GLY A 91 2.85 -10.00 -4.03
N GLY A 92 3.34 -9.94 -5.26
CA GLY A 92 2.54 -10.29 -6.46
C GLY A 92 2.09 -11.75 -6.45
N VAL A 93 2.95 -12.66 -6.01
CA VAL A 93 2.63 -14.08 -5.88
C VAL A 93 1.57 -14.28 -4.79
N HIS A 94 1.76 -13.65 -3.63
CA HIS A 94 0.84 -13.76 -2.50
C HIS A 94 -0.56 -13.22 -2.86
N ASP A 95 -0.64 -12.05 -3.48
CA ASP A 95 -1.92 -11.48 -3.92
C ASP A 95 -2.60 -12.37 -4.95
N TYR A 96 -1.86 -12.75 -5.99
CA TYR A 96 -2.37 -13.59 -7.06
C TYR A 96 -2.96 -14.91 -6.54
N PHE A 97 -2.19 -15.66 -5.75
CA PHE A 97 -2.67 -16.94 -5.23
C PHE A 97 -3.79 -16.77 -4.20
N SER A 98 -3.77 -15.73 -3.36
CA SER A 98 -4.86 -15.45 -2.43
C SER A 98 -6.19 -15.23 -3.15
N GLY A 99 -6.18 -14.47 -4.24
CA GLY A 99 -7.36 -14.23 -5.06
C GLY A 99 -7.79 -15.44 -5.87
N MET A 100 -6.88 -16.07 -6.60
CA MET A 100 -7.21 -17.16 -7.53
C MET A 100 -7.60 -18.45 -6.81
N ILE A 101 -6.96 -18.79 -5.67
CA ILE A 101 -7.40 -19.94 -4.86
C ILE A 101 -8.77 -19.67 -4.25
N SER A 102 -9.02 -18.46 -3.79
CA SER A 102 -10.35 -18.07 -3.28
C SER A 102 -11.40 -18.19 -4.38
N GLU A 103 -11.12 -17.71 -5.57
CA GLU A 103 -12.01 -17.82 -6.73
C GLU A 103 -12.39 -19.27 -7.01
N ARG A 104 -11.43 -20.19 -7.11
CA ARG A 104 -11.67 -21.64 -7.30
C ARG A 104 -12.34 -22.34 -6.11
N ASN A 105 -12.42 -21.68 -4.97
CA ASN A 105 -13.14 -22.15 -3.79
C ASN A 105 -14.38 -21.29 -3.49
N SER A 106 -15.10 -20.88 -4.53
CA SER A 106 -16.37 -20.13 -4.44
C SER A 106 -16.25 -18.82 -3.64
N GLY A 107 -15.13 -18.13 -3.76
CA GLY A 107 -14.89 -16.87 -3.05
C GLY A 107 -14.65 -17.04 -1.54
N SER A 108 -14.19 -18.22 -1.10
CA SER A 108 -13.91 -18.48 0.32
C SER A 108 -12.78 -17.62 0.86
N SER A 109 -12.84 -17.30 2.15
CA SER A 109 -11.74 -16.61 2.86
C SER A 109 -10.48 -17.48 2.93
N VAL A 110 -9.32 -16.82 3.13
CA VAL A 110 -8.04 -17.54 3.29
C VAL A 110 -8.11 -18.57 4.41
N ALA A 111 -8.79 -18.28 5.51
CA ALA A 111 -8.95 -19.24 6.60
C ALA A 111 -9.77 -20.48 6.19
N GLU A 112 -10.80 -20.31 5.36
CA GLU A 112 -11.65 -21.41 4.90
C GLU A 112 -10.92 -22.34 3.95
N PHE A 113 -10.29 -21.81 2.90
CA PHE A 113 -9.55 -22.69 1.99
C PHE A 113 -8.27 -23.27 2.65
N THR A 114 -7.65 -22.57 3.63
CA THR A 114 -6.60 -23.17 4.46
C THR A 114 -7.12 -24.41 5.19
N GLY A 115 -8.34 -24.35 5.74
CA GLY A 115 -8.98 -25.51 6.36
C GLY A 115 -9.19 -26.68 5.40
N LYS A 116 -9.56 -26.37 4.16
CA LYS A 116 -9.76 -27.37 3.11
C LYS A 116 -8.49 -28.11 2.71
N TYR A 117 -7.36 -27.39 2.62
CA TYR A 117 -6.10 -27.96 2.12
C TYR A 117 -5.13 -28.40 3.23
N LEU A 118 -5.13 -27.73 4.39
CA LEU A 118 -4.20 -27.98 5.49
C LEU A 118 -4.84 -28.49 6.78
N GLY A 119 -6.16 -28.64 6.79
CA GLY A 119 -6.91 -29.20 7.91
C GLY A 119 -7.35 -28.19 8.97
N GLY A 120 -8.21 -28.67 9.88
CA GLY A 120 -8.94 -27.82 10.85
C GLY A 120 -8.06 -27.08 11.86
N VAL A 121 -6.91 -27.65 12.25
CA VAL A 121 -5.98 -26.97 13.17
C VAL A 121 -5.45 -25.70 12.52
N MET A 122 -4.97 -25.80 11.27
CA MET A 122 -4.44 -24.65 10.54
C MET A 122 -5.53 -23.62 10.23
N GLN A 123 -6.76 -24.08 9.97
CA GLN A 123 -7.91 -23.20 9.80
C GLN A 123 -8.16 -22.34 11.05
N ASN A 124 -8.12 -22.93 12.23
CA ASN A 124 -8.35 -22.18 13.48
C ASN A 124 -7.21 -21.19 13.76
N ILE A 125 -5.96 -21.55 13.50
CA ILE A 125 -4.81 -20.63 13.58
C ILE A 125 -5.04 -19.45 12.63
N MET A 126 -5.40 -19.70 11.38
CA MET A 126 -5.64 -18.65 10.40
C MET A 126 -6.85 -17.78 10.75
N ARG A 127 -7.90 -18.33 11.35
CA ARG A 127 -9.05 -17.54 11.85
C ARG A 127 -8.61 -16.55 12.93
N VAL A 128 -7.89 -17.03 13.95
CA VAL A 128 -7.38 -16.18 15.02
C VAL A 128 -6.46 -15.10 14.47
N PHE A 129 -5.53 -15.49 13.59
CA PHE A 129 -4.63 -14.55 12.92
C PHE A 129 -5.39 -13.47 12.12
N SER A 130 -6.39 -13.88 11.34
CA SER A 130 -7.22 -12.95 10.55
C SER A 130 -8.00 -11.97 11.42
N VAL A 131 -8.55 -12.43 12.55
CA VAL A 131 -9.24 -11.53 13.49
C VAL A 131 -8.30 -10.51 14.10
N VAL A 132 -7.12 -10.94 14.58
CA VAL A 132 -6.11 -10.05 15.13
C VAL A 132 -5.65 -9.05 14.06
N LEU A 133 -5.36 -9.53 12.85
CA LEU A 133 -4.97 -8.70 11.71
C LEU A 133 -6.01 -7.61 11.43
N LEU A 134 -7.29 -7.98 11.32
CA LEU A 134 -8.38 -7.05 11.02
C LEU A 134 -8.56 -5.99 12.12
N ILE A 135 -8.42 -6.36 13.39
CA ILE A 135 -8.48 -5.41 14.51
C ILE A 135 -7.32 -4.41 14.42
N MET A 136 -6.09 -4.91 14.21
CA MET A 136 -4.92 -4.05 14.10
C MET A 136 -5.00 -3.10 12.89
N VAL A 137 -5.41 -3.63 11.76
CA VAL A 137 -5.62 -2.85 10.54
C VAL A 137 -6.68 -1.78 10.74
N GLY A 138 -7.85 -2.16 11.29
CA GLY A 138 -8.92 -1.20 11.60
C GLY A 138 -8.44 -0.10 12.54
N THR A 139 -7.60 -0.43 13.51
CA THR A 139 -6.99 0.55 14.43
C THR A 139 -6.07 1.52 13.67
N VAL A 140 -5.20 1.03 12.82
CA VAL A 140 -4.27 1.88 12.03
C VAL A 140 -5.05 2.82 11.11
N PHE A 141 -6.09 2.30 10.43
CA PHE A 141 -6.95 3.11 9.56
C PHE A 141 -7.90 4.06 10.29
N ALA A 142 -8.10 3.89 11.58
CA ALA A 142 -8.81 4.87 12.41
C ALA A 142 -7.87 5.94 12.97
N VAL A 143 -6.75 5.52 13.57
CA VAL A 143 -5.80 6.44 14.23
C VAL A 143 -5.00 7.25 13.22
N GLY A 144 -4.60 6.64 12.10
CA GLY A 144 -3.84 7.30 11.04
C GLY A 144 -4.52 8.56 10.51
N PRO A 145 -5.68 8.46 9.87
CA PRO A 145 -6.42 9.61 9.37
C PRO A 145 -6.77 10.63 10.46
N ALA A 146 -7.13 10.18 11.67
CA ALA A 146 -7.39 11.08 12.79
C ALA A 146 -6.18 11.95 13.11
N GLY A 147 -4.98 11.37 13.18
CA GLY A 147 -3.73 12.10 13.40
C GLY A 147 -3.40 13.07 12.27
N LEU A 148 -3.63 12.66 11.02
CA LEU A 148 -3.43 13.51 9.84
C LEU A 148 -4.31 14.75 9.87
N ILE A 149 -5.61 14.57 10.14
CA ILE A 149 -6.58 15.68 10.19
C ILE A 149 -6.23 16.64 11.33
N VAL A 150 -5.84 16.14 12.50
CA VAL A 150 -5.38 16.96 13.62
C VAL A 150 -4.19 17.82 13.23
N THR A 151 -3.22 17.25 12.54
CA THR A 151 -2.03 17.97 12.07
C THR A 151 -2.42 19.08 11.08
N LEU A 152 -3.31 18.77 10.13
CA LEU A 152 -3.83 19.76 9.19
C LEU A 152 -4.58 20.89 9.90
N CYS A 153 -5.42 20.57 10.88
CA CYS A 153 -6.15 21.57 11.67
C CYS A 153 -5.20 22.49 12.44
N LYS A 154 -4.16 21.93 13.08
CA LYS A 154 -3.14 22.70 13.79
C LYS A 154 -2.37 23.63 12.85
N ASN A 155 -1.94 23.11 11.70
CA ASN A 155 -1.21 23.89 10.69
C ASN A 155 -2.09 25.00 10.08
N GLY A 156 -3.42 24.78 10.01
CA GLY A 156 -4.40 25.77 9.59
C GLY A 156 -4.77 26.81 10.66
N GLY A 157 -4.12 26.79 11.83
CA GLY A 157 -4.38 27.73 12.93
C GLY A 157 -5.66 27.45 13.71
N LEU A 158 -6.29 26.29 13.53
CA LEU A 158 -7.47 25.89 14.30
C LEU A 158 -7.07 25.47 15.72
N SER A 159 -7.98 25.61 16.65
CA SER A 159 -7.79 25.25 18.06
C SER A 159 -9.04 24.57 18.64
N GLY A 160 -8.94 24.04 19.86
CA GLY A 160 -10.05 23.40 20.55
C GLY A 160 -10.29 21.96 20.14
N VAL A 161 -11.54 21.55 20.06
CA VAL A 161 -11.96 20.16 19.85
C VAL A 161 -11.45 19.59 18.50
N LEU A 162 -11.35 20.42 17.46
CA LEU A 162 -10.86 20.03 16.12
C LEU A 162 -9.38 19.65 16.11
N THR A 163 -8.60 20.02 17.10
CA THR A 163 -7.19 19.65 17.25
C THR A 163 -6.99 18.45 18.18
N THR A 164 -8.07 17.79 18.57
CA THR A 164 -8.05 16.63 19.47
C THR A 164 -8.23 15.33 18.65
N THR A 165 -7.28 14.42 18.75
CA THR A 165 -7.32 13.13 18.04
C THR A 165 -8.56 12.31 18.41
N LEU A 166 -8.99 12.34 19.67
CA LEU A 166 -10.16 11.61 20.15
C LEU A 166 -11.44 12.01 19.41
N PHE A 167 -11.62 13.30 19.12
CA PHE A 167 -12.79 13.79 18.38
C PHE A 167 -12.89 13.13 16.99
N TRP A 168 -11.80 13.17 16.23
CA TRP A 168 -11.75 12.56 14.89
C TRP A 168 -11.84 11.05 14.93
N LEU A 169 -11.25 10.42 15.94
CA LEU A 169 -11.33 8.98 16.14
C LEU A 169 -12.78 8.53 16.35
N ILE A 170 -13.53 9.22 17.22
CA ILE A 170 -14.95 8.92 17.44
C ILE A 170 -15.75 9.09 16.15
N LEU A 171 -15.50 10.15 15.39
CA LEU A 171 -16.18 10.42 14.13
C LEU A 171 -15.89 9.33 13.08
N ILE A 172 -14.64 8.87 12.99
CA ILE A 172 -14.25 7.77 12.10
C ILE A 172 -14.91 6.45 12.55
N LEU A 173 -14.97 6.16 13.84
CA LEU A 173 -15.64 4.95 14.35
C LEU A 173 -17.14 4.97 14.08
N VAL A 174 -17.79 6.12 14.23
CA VAL A 174 -19.20 6.30 13.83
C VAL A 174 -19.38 6.08 12.33
N TYR A 175 -18.48 6.61 11.51
CA TYR A 175 -18.46 6.32 10.07
C TYR A 175 -18.32 4.83 9.77
N TYR A 176 -17.42 4.13 10.44
CA TYR A 176 -17.26 2.67 10.25
C TYR A 176 -18.54 1.91 10.61
N PHE A 177 -19.17 2.28 11.72
CA PHE A 177 -20.44 1.68 12.13
C PHE A 177 -21.53 1.90 11.06
N ILE A 178 -21.69 3.11 10.56
CA ILE A 178 -22.67 3.43 9.51
C ILE A 178 -22.32 2.68 8.21
N ALA A 179 -21.04 2.66 7.83
CA ALA A 179 -20.57 2.01 6.60
C ALA A 179 -20.87 0.50 6.58
N THR A 180 -20.94 -0.15 7.75
CA THR A 180 -21.27 -1.57 7.85
C THR A 180 -22.68 -1.90 7.31
N PHE A 181 -23.59 -0.94 7.31
CA PHE A 181 -24.98 -1.11 6.82
C PHE A 181 -25.18 -0.67 5.36
N ILE A 182 -24.16 -0.13 4.72
CA ILE A 182 -24.26 0.37 3.36
C ILE A 182 -23.61 -0.63 2.40
N SER A 183 -24.35 -1.04 1.37
CA SER A 183 -23.81 -1.95 0.35
C SER A 183 -22.60 -1.34 -0.36
N ILE A 184 -21.55 -2.14 -0.43
CA ILE A 184 -20.23 -1.78 -1.00
C ILE A 184 -20.35 -1.17 -2.40
N ASP A 185 -21.25 -1.71 -3.22
CA ASP A 185 -21.38 -1.36 -4.63
C ASP A 185 -21.82 0.11 -4.89
N LYS A 186 -22.67 0.68 -4.04
CA LYS A 186 -23.24 2.00 -4.25
C LYS A 186 -22.27 3.16 -3.96
N ILE A 187 -21.40 2.99 -2.98
CA ILE A 187 -20.45 4.04 -2.55
C ILE A 187 -19.08 3.78 -3.15
N ILE A 188 -18.53 2.60 -2.98
CA ILE A 188 -17.20 2.23 -3.45
C ILE A 188 -17.10 2.40 -4.96
N GLY A 189 -18.08 1.89 -5.70
CA GLY A 189 -18.07 1.97 -7.17
C GLY A 189 -18.07 3.36 -7.77
N LYS A 190 -18.49 4.40 -7.03
CA LYS A 190 -18.52 5.79 -7.50
C LYS A 190 -17.37 6.63 -6.95
N ILE A 191 -16.94 6.39 -5.72
CA ILE A 191 -15.97 7.23 -5.01
C ILE A 191 -14.54 6.75 -5.27
N TYR A 192 -14.30 5.44 -5.39
CA TYR A 192 -12.96 4.88 -5.61
C TYR A 192 -12.23 5.41 -6.85
N PRO A 193 -12.88 5.64 -8.01
CA PRO A 193 -12.20 6.26 -9.14
C PRO A 193 -11.62 7.64 -8.85
N VAL A 194 -12.32 8.43 -8.01
CA VAL A 194 -11.83 9.75 -7.59
C VAL A 194 -10.61 9.62 -6.69
N PHE A 195 -10.63 8.72 -5.72
CA PHE A 195 -9.47 8.46 -4.87
C PHE A 195 -8.28 7.91 -5.65
N GLY A 196 -8.52 7.00 -6.61
CA GLY A 196 -7.48 6.50 -7.50
C GLY A 196 -6.83 7.61 -8.33
N LEU A 197 -7.63 8.52 -8.86
CA LEU A 197 -7.13 9.70 -9.57
C LEU A 197 -6.31 10.60 -8.65
N CYS A 198 -6.78 10.87 -7.44
CA CYS A 198 -6.05 11.66 -6.45
C CYS A 198 -4.70 11.00 -6.10
N LEU A 199 -4.65 9.68 -5.93
CA LEU A 199 -3.43 8.94 -5.65
C LEU A 199 -2.42 9.06 -6.81
N ILE A 200 -2.89 8.93 -8.05
CA ILE A 200 -2.04 9.09 -9.25
C ILE A 200 -1.51 10.52 -9.36
N ILE A 201 -2.38 11.53 -9.18
CA ILE A 201 -1.96 12.94 -9.21
C ILE A 201 -0.92 13.21 -8.13
N MET A 202 -1.12 12.67 -6.92
CA MET A 202 -0.17 12.81 -5.83
C MET A 202 1.18 12.16 -6.16
N ALA A 203 1.18 10.92 -6.66
CA ALA A 203 2.41 10.21 -7.04
C ALA A 203 3.18 10.93 -8.16
N VAL A 204 2.47 11.39 -9.19
CA VAL A 204 3.06 12.19 -10.28
C VAL A 204 3.57 13.53 -9.77
N GLY A 205 2.83 14.20 -8.89
CA GLY A 205 3.23 15.46 -8.26
C GLY A 205 4.52 15.33 -7.45
N VAL A 206 4.66 14.23 -6.69
CA VAL A 206 5.89 13.92 -5.93
C VAL A 206 7.08 13.73 -6.87
N ILE A 207 6.93 12.96 -7.94
CA ILE A 207 7.99 12.76 -8.94
C ILE A 207 8.39 14.09 -9.55
N ILE A 208 7.43 14.89 -10.03
CA ILE A 208 7.69 16.19 -10.63
C ILE A 208 8.41 17.10 -9.62
N GLY A 209 7.95 17.13 -8.35
CA GLY A 209 8.58 17.91 -7.31
C GLY A 209 10.06 17.57 -7.08
N ILE A 210 10.40 16.28 -7.08
CA ILE A 210 11.79 15.82 -6.93
C ILE A 210 12.63 16.23 -8.16
N TYR A 211 12.08 16.11 -9.37
CA TYR A 211 12.81 16.40 -10.60
C TYR A 211 12.98 17.90 -10.87
N THR A 212 12.03 18.73 -10.46
CA THR A 212 12.08 20.18 -10.70
C THR A 212 12.91 20.94 -9.68
N ASN A 213 13.14 20.37 -8.52
CA ASN A 213 13.97 21.00 -7.50
C ASN A 213 15.41 20.43 -7.54
N PRO A 214 16.42 21.23 -7.93
CA PRO A 214 17.79 20.78 -8.05
C PRO A 214 18.43 20.40 -6.70
N GLU A 215 17.84 20.76 -5.58
CA GLU A 215 18.31 20.38 -4.25
C GLU A 215 17.99 18.92 -3.92
N PHE A 216 16.95 18.33 -4.54
CA PHE A 216 16.57 16.94 -4.29
C PHE A 216 17.30 15.98 -5.23
N THR A 217 18.14 15.15 -4.66
CA THR A 217 18.83 14.07 -5.39
C THR A 217 18.43 12.72 -4.81
N ILE A 218 17.99 11.81 -5.67
CA ILE A 218 17.72 10.44 -5.25
C ILE A 218 19.06 9.71 -5.16
N PRO A 219 19.47 9.23 -3.96
CA PRO A 219 20.76 8.56 -3.78
C PRO A 219 20.79 7.23 -4.53
N GLU A 220 22.00 6.80 -4.89
CA GLU A 220 22.22 5.56 -5.63
C GLU A 220 22.47 4.40 -4.68
N ILE A 221 21.95 3.20 -4.99
CA ILE A 221 22.10 2.01 -4.15
C ILE A 221 23.57 1.66 -3.98
N TRP A 222 24.35 1.69 -5.04
CA TRP A 222 25.77 1.28 -5.01
C TRP A 222 26.69 2.18 -4.18
N SER A 223 26.28 3.41 -3.90
CA SER A 223 27.03 4.32 -3.03
C SER A 223 26.66 4.15 -1.54
N HIS A 224 25.51 3.51 -1.23
CA HIS A 224 24.97 3.41 0.12
C HIS A 224 24.42 2.00 0.38
N MET A 225 25.24 0.96 0.19
CA MET A 225 24.85 -0.43 0.48
C MET A 225 24.99 -0.83 1.96
N TYR A 226 24.89 0.13 2.85
CA TYR A 226 24.93 -0.08 4.31
C TYR A 226 23.73 0.58 4.98
N SER A 227 23.46 0.25 6.24
CA SER A 227 22.39 0.90 7.00
C SER A 227 22.75 2.35 7.31
N MET A 228 21.94 3.28 6.82
CA MET A 228 22.03 4.69 7.17
C MET A 228 21.15 5.04 8.39
N HIS A 229 20.54 4.05 9.03
CA HIS A 229 19.59 4.26 10.10
C HIS A 229 20.25 4.94 11.31
N PRO A 230 19.69 6.06 11.81
CA PRO A 230 20.28 6.89 12.88
C PRO A 230 20.61 6.12 14.17
N ALA A 231 19.76 5.20 14.56
CA ALA A 231 19.95 4.37 15.74
C ALA A 231 20.82 3.12 15.47
N GLY A 232 21.50 3.03 14.31
CA GLY A 232 22.28 1.84 13.96
C GLY A 232 21.45 0.58 13.76
N THR A 233 20.13 0.72 13.54
CA THR A 233 19.22 -0.42 13.38
C THR A 233 19.62 -1.23 12.15
N PRO A 234 19.81 -2.56 12.27
CA PRO A 234 20.25 -3.38 11.15
C PRO A 234 19.21 -3.45 10.03
N ILE A 235 19.69 -3.63 8.79
CA ILE A 235 18.83 -3.82 7.62
C ILE A 235 18.02 -5.12 7.77
N TRP A 236 18.71 -6.21 8.13
CA TRP A 236 18.09 -7.50 8.29
C TRP A 236 17.03 -7.48 9.39
N SER A 237 15.88 -8.00 9.08
CA SER A 237 14.62 -8.01 9.84
C SER A 237 13.93 -6.66 9.96
N PHE A 238 14.58 -5.59 10.41
CA PHE A 238 13.89 -4.35 10.75
C PHE A 238 13.39 -3.58 9.52
N MET A 239 14.25 -3.34 8.52
CA MET A 239 13.82 -2.72 7.27
C MET A 239 12.75 -3.58 6.56
N PHE A 240 12.96 -4.90 6.52
CA PHE A 240 12.03 -5.82 5.87
C PHE A 240 10.63 -5.77 6.48
N ILE A 241 10.53 -5.69 7.82
CA ILE A 241 9.25 -5.57 8.53
C ILE A 241 8.64 -4.19 8.32
N THR A 242 9.44 -3.12 8.45
CA THR A 242 8.96 -1.73 8.33
C THR A 242 8.37 -1.46 6.95
N VAL A 243 8.99 -2.00 5.91
CA VAL A 243 8.58 -1.79 4.51
C VAL A 243 7.77 -2.97 3.95
N ALA A 244 7.39 -3.93 4.80
CA ALA A 244 6.65 -5.10 4.36
C ALA A 244 5.35 -4.74 3.62
N CYS A 245 4.64 -3.71 4.06
CA CYS A 245 3.38 -3.30 3.45
C CYS A 245 3.56 -2.73 2.03
N GLY A 246 4.72 -2.14 1.71
CA GLY A 246 5.03 -1.67 0.34
C GLY A 246 5.63 -2.75 -0.57
N ALA A 247 6.11 -3.86 -0.01
CA ALA A 247 6.76 -4.95 -0.74
C ALA A 247 5.92 -6.22 -0.84
N ILE A 248 5.05 -6.50 0.12
CA ILE A 248 4.27 -7.74 0.19
C ILE A 248 2.78 -7.47 0.40
N SER A 249 2.41 -6.42 1.10
CA SER A 249 1.07 -6.05 1.62
C SER A 249 0.40 -7.09 2.54
N GLY A 250 -0.15 -6.64 3.66
CA GLY A 250 -0.90 -7.49 4.59
C GLY A 250 -2.38 -7.69 4.21
N PHE A 251 -2.88 -6.92 3.24
CA PHE A 251 -4.30 -6.91 2.89
C PHE A 251 -4.74 -8.02 1.94
N HIS A 252 -3.82 -8.68 1.26
CA HIS A 252 -4.14 -9.71 0.28
C HIS A 252 -5.03 -10.82 0.87
N SER A 253 -4.77 -11.24 2.10
CA SER A 253 -5.54 -12.32 2.74
C SER A 253 -7.01 -11.98 3.03
N THR A 254 -7.34 -10.69 3.11
CA THR A 254 -8.69 -10.22 3.42
C THR A 254 -9.39 -9.62 2.21
N GLN A 255 -8.65 -8.89 1.36
CA GLN A 255 -9.20 -8.15 0.24
C GLN A 255 -9.32 -8.99 -1.03
N SER A 256 -8.31 -9.82 -1.34
CA SER A 256 -8.29 -10.57 -2.60
C SER A 256 -9.44 -11.56 -2.72
N PRO A 257 -9.89 -12.26 -1.63
CA PRO A 257 -11.10 -13.06 -1.68
C PRO A 257 -12.38 -12.28 -2.00
N LEU A 258 -12.47 -11.01 -1.57
CA LEU A 258 -13.62 -10.17 -1.90
C LEU A 258 -13.64 -9.81 -3.39
N MET A 259 -12.49 -9.52 -3.97
CA MET A 259 -12.40 -9.25 -5.41
C MET A 259 -12.61 -10.51 -6.25
N ALA A 260 -12.18 -11.67 -5.77
CA ALA A 260 -12.43 -12.96 -6.41
C ALA A 260 -13.94 -13.23 -6.63
N ARG A 261 -14.79 -12.81 -5.68
CA ARG A 261 -16.25 -12.89 -5.80
C ARG A 261 -16.86 -11.98 -6.87
N CYS A 262 -16.07 -11.06 -7.44
CA CYS A 262 -16.55 -10.09 -8.41
C CYS A 262 -15.92 -10.25 -9.81
N MET A 263 -15.05 -11.24 -10.00
CA MET A 263 -14.39 -11.52 -11.28
C MET A 263 -15.32 -12.20 -12.27
N LYS A 264 -15.33 -11.70 -13.50
CA LYS A 264 -16.08 -12.32 -14.60
C LYS A 264 -15.39 -13.55 -15.20
N SER A 265 -14.06 -13.62 -15.13
CA SER A 265 -13.25 -14.70 -15.71
C SER A 265 -11.95 -14.83 -14.94
N GLU A 266 -11.46 -16.06 -14.75
CA GLU A 266 -10.15 -16.34 -14.14
C GLU A 266 -9.00 -15.61 -14.86
N LYS A 267 -9.09 -15.43 -16.19
CA LYS A 267 -8.08 -14.73 -17.00
C LYS A 267 -7.85 -13.26 -16.59
N GLN A 268 -8.75 -12.69 -15.79
CA GLN A 268 -8.57 -11.35 -15.23
C GLN A 268 -7.61 -11.31 -14.06
N GLY A 269 -7.33 -12.46 -13.41
CA GLY A 269 -6.57 -12.56 -12.18
C GLY A 269 -5.17 -11.96 -12.26
N HIS A 270 -4.44 -12.21 -13.37
CA HIS A 270 -3.11 -11.65 -13.56
C HIS A 270 -3.10 -10.11 -13.49
N PHE A 271 -4.05 -9.46 -14.15
CA PHE A 271 -4.14 -8.00 -14.12
C PHE A 271 -4.68 -7.47 -12.79
N VAL A 272 -5.72 -8.13 -12.23
CA VAL A 272 -6.41 -7.64 -11.04
C VAL A 272 -5.55 -7.80 -9.78
N PHE A 273 -4.91 -8.95 -9.59
CA PHE A 273 -4.13 -9.24 -8.39
C PHE A 273 -2.66 -8.91 -8.58
N TYR A 274 -1.96 -9.65 -9.42
CA TYR A 274 -0.52 -9.43 -9.61
C TYR A 274 -0.23 -8.01 -10.12
N GLY A 275 -1.06 -7.50 -11.03
CA GLY A 275 -0.95 -6.14 -11.55
C GLY A 275 -1.18 -5.06 -10.49
N ALA A 276 -2.17 -5.24 -9.60
CA ALA A 276 -2.42 -4.29 -8.52
C ALA A 276 -1.25 -4.25 -7.53
N MET A 277 -0.67 -5.42 -7.19
CA MET A 277 0.51 -5.48 -6.32
C MET A 277 1.73 -4.79 -6.95
N VAL A 278 1.96 -4.96 -8.25
CA VAL A 278 3.05 -4.26 -8.96
C VAL A 278 2.80 -2.74 -8.95
N ALA A 279 1.56 -2.31 -9.15
CA ALA A 279 1.20 -0.89 -9.07
C ALA A 279 1.40 -0.33 -7.64
N GLU A 280 1.07 -1.10 -6.60
CA GLU A 280 1.38 -0.77 -5.20
C GLU A 280 2.89 -0.63 -4.99
N GLY A 281 3.69 -1.57 -5.49
CA GLY A 281 5.15 -1.52 -5.43
C GLY A 281 5.74 -0.29 -6.13
N ILE A 282 5.17 0.15 -7.25
CA ILE A 282 5.55 1.39 -7.92
C ILE A 282 5.26 2.61 -7.02
N ILE A 283 4.09 2.66 -6.41
CA ILE A 283 3.74 3.71 -5.45
C ILE A 283 4.72 3.72 -4.29
N ALA A 284 4.98 2.57 -3.66
CA ALA A 284 5.94 2.45 -2.57
C ALA A 284 7.35 2.90 -2.98
N LEU A 285 7.79 2.55 -4.19
CA LEU A 285 9.10 2.96 -4.71
C LEU A 285 9.20 4.48 -4.89
N ILE A 286 8.13 5.14 -5.36
CA ILE A 286 8.06 6.60 -5.49
C ILE A 286 8.20 7.28 -4.13
N TRP A 287 7.46 6.80 -3.13
CA TRP A 287 7.50 7.37 -1.79
C TRP A 287 8.82 7.08 -1.07
N ALA A 288 9.42 5.90 -1.28
CA ALA A 288 10.75 5.59 -0.79
C ALA A 288 11.81 6.52 -1.42
N ALA A 289 11.72 6.76 -2.73
CA ALA A 289 12.62 7.68 -3.43
C ALA A 289 12.48 9.12 -2.92
N ALA A 290 11.25 9.58 -2.69
CA ALA A 290 10.98 10.88 -2.09
C ALA A 290 11.57 10.99 -0.67
N GLY A 291 11.37 9.97 0.15
CA GLY A 291 11.95 9.90 1.50
C GLY A 291 13.49 9.93 1.48
N CYS A 292 14.11 9.15 0.60
CA CYS A 292 15.57 9.13 0.46
C CYS A 292 16.14 10.46 -0.05
N ALA A 293 15.48 11.09 -1.03
CA ALA A 293 15.91 12.39 -1.55
C ALA A 293 15.82 13.49 -0.49
N LEU A 294 14.76 13.50 0.30
CA LEU A 294 14.60 14.43 1.41
C LEU A 294 15.63 14.19 2.51
N TYR A 295 15.91 12.95 2.84
CA TYR A 295 16.89 12.56 3.85
C TYR A 295 18.31 12.98 3.46
N GLU A 296 18.67 12.87 2.18
CA GLU A 296 19.95 13.30 1.62
C GLU A 296 20.15 14.82 1.76
N VAL A 297 19.16 15.60 1.32
CA VAL A 297 19.22 17.09 1.35
C VAL A 297 19.36 17.65 2.76
N THR A 298 18.74 17.02 3.73
CA THR A 298 18.76 17.50 5.12
C THR A 298 19.98 17.04 5.90
N GLY A 299 20.95 16.39 5.26
CA GLY A 299 22.18 15.91 5.91
C GLY A 299 21.95 14.74 6.88
N GLY A 300 20.87 14.01 6.70
CA GLY A 300 20.59 12.80 7.45
C GLY A 300 20.28 13.05 8.94
N LEU A 301 21.14 12.54 9.80
CA LEU A 301 20.94 12.42 11.25
C LEU A 301 20.82 13.72 12.05
N ASN A 302 21.31 14.82 11.55
CA ASN A 302 21.52 16.03 12.36
C ASN A 302 20.32 16.99 12.39
N THR A 303 19.25 16.65 11.70
CA THR A 303 18.11 17.54 11.49
C THR A 303 16.87 16.95 12.07
N GLY A 304 16.27 16.87 13.00
CA GLY A 304 14.95 16.35 13.45
C GLY A 304 14.10 15.59 12.41
N LEU A 305 14.62 15.44 11.17
CA LEU A 305 13.98 14.73 10.07
C LEU A 305 13.92 13.22 10.34
N ALA A 306 14.91 12.66 11.05
CA ALA A 306 14.86 11.26 11.45
C ALA A 306 13.65 10.97 12.34
N GLU A 307 13.27 11.90 13.22
CA GLU A 307 12.03 11.81 14.01
C GLU A 307 10.79 11.92 13.12
N ILE A 308 10.78 12.83 12.16
CA ILE A 308 9.68 12.98 11.19
C ILE A 308 9.51 11.70 10.38
N LEU A 309 10.60 11.16 9.83
CA LEU A 309 10.55 9.92 9.04
C LEU A 309 10.17 8.71 9.89
N SER A 310 10.64 8.62 11.14
CA SER A 310 10.25 7.54 12.06
C SER A 310 8.76 7.61 12.43
N GLY A 311 8.18 8.81 12.47
CA GLY A 311 6.76 9.05 12.68
C GLY A 311 5.87 8.66 11.50
N GLY A 312 6.43 8.34 10.33
CA GLY A 312 5.74 7.86 9.11
C GLY A 312 4.65 8.78 8.58
N GLN A 313 3.59 8.97 9.36
CA GLN A 313 2.43 9.81 9.02
C GLN A 313 2.79 11.29 8.87
N SER A 314 3.61 11.81 9.78
CA SER A 314 4.03 13.21 9.75
C SER A 314 4.91 13.49 8.53
N ALA A 315 5.75 12.55 8.13
CA ALA A 315 6.60 12.66 6.95
C ALA A 315 5.80 12.74 5.64
N ALA A 316 4.73 11.94 5.49
CA ALA A 316 3.88 11.97 4.30
C ALA A 316 3.19 13.33 4.12
N ILE A 317 2.72 13.94 5.23
CA ILE A 317 2.13 15.27 5.19
C ILE A 317 3.20 16.32 4.87
N TYR A 318 4.36 16.20 5.50
CA TYR A 318 5.46 17.15 5.31
C TYR A 318 5.90 17.18 3.85
N LEU A 319 6.07 16.02 3.21
CA LEU A 319 6.39 15.92 1.80
C LEU A 319 5.27 16.44 0.89
N SER A 320 4.03 16.10 1.17
CA SER A 320 2.90 16.57 0.34
C SER A 320 2.67 18.08 0.47
N LEU A 321 2.86 18.65 1.66
CA LEU A 321 2.69 20.09 1.90
C LEU A 321 3.87 20.94 1.41
N ILE A 322 5.11 20.46 1.54
CA ILE A 322 6.30 21.16 1.01
C ILE A 322 6.22 21.27 -0.51
N HIS A 323 5.78 20.20 -1.20
CA HIS A 323 5.70 20.21 -2.65
C HIS A 323 4.52 21.03 -3.20
N ILE A 324 3.46 21.22 -2.41
CA ILE A 324 2.27 21.97 -2.85
C ILE A 324 2.35 23.46 -2.45
N SER A 325 2.98 23.78 -1.33
CA SER A 325 2.80 25.13 -0.74
C SER A 325 3.99 26.07 -0.78
N GLU A 326 5.25 25.64 -0.75
CA GLU A 326 6.39 26.57 -0.86
C GLU A 326 7.78 25.88 -0.98
N PRO A 327 8.50 26.03 -2.09
CA PRO A 327 9.92 25.66 -2.19
C PRO A 327 10.86 26.59 -1.37
N THR A 328 10.35 27.66 -0.78
CA THR A 328 11.12 28.71 -0.09
C THR A 328 11.21 28.54 1.43
N ARG A 329 10.42 27.69 2.06
CA ARG A 329 10.41 27.51 3.53
C ARG A 329 11.58 26.70 4.10
N LEU A 330 12.21 25.84 3.30
CA LEU A 330 13.39 25.08 3.71
C LEU A 330 14.61 25.97 4.06
N ARG A 331 14.70 27.20 3.54
CA ARG A 331 15.74 28.18 3.88
C ARG A 331 15.65 28.79 5.29
N ARG A 332 14.60 28.50 6.06
CA ARG A 332 14.41 29.06 7.42
C ARG A 332 14.67 28.07 8.56
N ILE A 333 15.09 26.83 8.25
CA ILE A 333 15.38 25.81 9.26
C ILE A 333 16.90 25.53 9.35
N SER A 334 17.71 26.26 8.59
CA SER A 334 19.17 26.26 8.70
C SER A 334 19.69 27.37 9.62
#